data_6defb7daebb0ea9837cdda07d8be70b7
#
_entry.id   6defb7daebb0ea9837cdda07d8be70b7
#
_cell.length_a   1.000
_cell.length_b   1.000
_cell.length_c   1.000
_cell.angle_alpha   90.00
_cell.angle_beta   90.00
_cell.angle_gamma   90.00
#
_symmetry.space_group_name_H-M   'P 1'
#
loop_
_entity.id
_entity.type
_entity.pdbx_description
1 polymer ?
#
loop_
_entity_poly.entity_id
_entity_poly.type
_entity_poly.pdbx_seq_one_letter_code
_entity_poly.pdbx_strand_id
1 'polypeptide(L)'
;IVKPCYLSLSKNSALASTKNKVYIVSQFNLYIGFRGDEMSIDWNKASWRSLPRIQMPDYPSKSELSEVERTLSKYPPLVFAGETRTLKKQLEAVSKGEAFLLQGGDCAESFNEFSADSIRDTFKVMLQMAMVLTYGAKVPVVKIGRIAGQFAKPRSAPTEKINEVELPIYRGDIINGLEFNKESRVPDPKRMLQAYTQSAASLNLLRAFSKGGFADINHVHSWTLGFTDEERASRYRDMASRIQDSIDFMSAAGVSGSNSSELNSVDFYTSHEALLLEYEEALARIDSTTGLPLAGSGHMIWIGDRTRQPSGAHVEFAKGVQNPIGLKCGPSTTVEDLKLLLSILNPQNEGGRVTLIARFGAGKVQDYLPKLIKCVKEEGAKVVWCCDPMHGNTIKSISGYKTRTFDSVIKEVKEFFEIHRLENTVPGGVHFEMTGQDVTECTGGVRDITDEDLSDRYHTACDPRLNASQALELAFLVSEELARLKSNQSNAEKV
;
A
#
# COMPACT_ATOMS: atom_id res chain seq x y z
N ILE A 1 -27.67 4.83 30.97
CA ILE A 1 -27.00 5.26 32.21
C ILE A 1 -26.95 4.02 33.09
N VAL A 2 -25.79 3.40 33.18
CA VAL A 2 -25.58 2.24 34.08
C VAL A 2 -24.54 2.66 35.11
N LYS A 3 -24.91 2.64 36.38
CA LYS A 3 -24.01 2.93 37.51
C LYS A 3 -22.97 1.79 37.65
N PRO A 4 -21.70 2.09 37.89
CA PRO A 4 -20.71 1.08 38.17
C PRO A 4 -20.84 0.58 39.64
N CYS A 5 -20.81 -0.74 39.85
CA CYS A 5 -20.66 -1.37 41.14
C CYS A 5 -19.16 -1.60 41.40
N TYR A 6 -18.62 -0.98 42.43
CA TYR A 6 -17.24 -1.21 42.87
C TYR A 6 -17.21 -2.34 43.90
N LEU A 7 -16.38 -3.33 43.68
CA LEU A 7 -16.01 -4.32 44.69
C LEU A 7 -14.57 -4.07 45.15
N SER A 8 -14.33 -4.26 46.44
CA SER A 8 -13.12 -3.87 47.15
C SER A 8 -11.85 -4.50 46.57
N LEU A 9 -10.83 -3.70 46.44
CA LEU A 9 -9.53 -4.01 45.89
C LEU A 9 -8.62 -4.69 46.90
N SER A 10 -8.05 -5.84 46.55
CA SER A 10 -6.75 -6.27 47.05
C SER A 10 -5.69 -5.90 46.00
N LYS A 11 -4.55 -5.45 46.47
CA LYS A 11 -3.48 -4.85 45.66
C LYS A 11 -3.18 -5.66 44.39
N ASN A 12 -3.25 -5.00 43.24
CA ASN A 12 -2.68 -5.30 41.93
C ASN A 12 -3.56 -5.86 40.81
N SER A 13 -4.88 -5.99 40.91
CA SER A 13 -5.73 -6.26 39.74
C SER A 13 -7.18 -5.87 39.98
N ALA A 14 -7.85 -5.26 39.01
CA ALA A 14 -9.30 -5.03 39.02
C ALA A 14 -9.97 -5.95 38.00
N LEU A 15 -10.97 -6.70 38.43
CA LEU A 15 -11.85 -7.50 37.59
C LEU A 15 -13.18 -6.76 37.43
N ALA A 16 -13.58 -6.47 36.18
CA ALA A 16 -14.92 -6.02 35.86
C ALA A 16 -15.60 -7.02 34.94
N SER A 17 -16.77 -7.51 35.34
CA SER A 17 -17.56 -8.46 34.54
C SER A 17 -18.92 -7.84 34.20
N THR A 18 -19.25 -7.79 32.93
CA THR A 18 -20.64 -7.70 32.47
C THR A 18 -20.91 -8.89 31.57
N LYS A 19 -22.15 -9.40 31.58
CA LYS A 19 -22.57 -10.64 30.91
C LYS A 19 -21.72 -10.99 29.67
N ASN A 20 -20.87 -12.02 29.80
CA ASN A 20 -20.05 -12.63 28.75
C ASN A 20 -18.73 -11.93 28.32
N LYS A 21 -18.21 -10.95 29.07
CA LYS A 21 -16.88 -10.37 28.80
C LYS A 21 -16.14 -10.11 30.10
N VAL A 22 -14.90 -10.59 30.21
CA VAL A 22 -13.99 -10.29 31.32
C VAL A 22 -12.84 -9.45 30.79
N TYR A 23 -12.61 -8.28 31.37
CA TYR A 23 -11.50 -7.42 31.05
C TYR A 23 -10.51 -7.41 32.21
N ILE A 24 -9.28 -7.74 31.98
CA ILE A 24 -8.19 -7.58 32.93
C ILE A 24 -7.32 -6.42 32.43
N VAL A 25 -7.29 -5.34 33.20
CA VAL A 25 -6.44 -4.18 32.88
C VAL A 25 -5.24 -4.23 33.83
N SER A 26 -4.06 -4.46 33.31
CA SER A 26 -2.80 -4.19 33.99
C SER A 26 -2.18 -2.92 33.42
N GLN A 27 -1.35 -2.25 34.18
CA GLN A 27 -0.81 -0.92 33.83
C GLN A 27 -0.08 -0.83 32.48
N PHE A 28 0.17 -1.97 31.82
CA PHE A 28 0.93 -2.01 30.56
C PHE A 28 0.41 -2.93 29.45
N ASN A 29 -0.66 -3.74 29.70
CA ASN A 29 -1.18 -4.65 28.68
C ASN A 29 -2.71 -4.75 28.77
N LEU A 30 -3.40 -4.57 27.65
CA LEU A 30 -4.83 -4.80 27.51
C LEU A 30 -5.04 -6.22 26.96
N TYR A 31 -5.73 -7.09 27.72
CA TYR A 31 -6.11 -8.42 27.26
C TYR A 31 -7.62 -8.45 26.97
N ILE A 32 -8.00 -8.84 25.79
CA ILE A 32 -9.40 -9.06 25.42
C ILE A 32 -9.65 -10.57 25.36
N GLY A 33 -10.37 -11.11 26.35
CA GLY A 33 -10.79 -12.51 26.38
C GLY A 33 -12.25 -12.66 25.91
N PHE A 34 -12.52 -13.52 24.97
CA PHE A 34 -13.87 -13.96 24.60
C PHE A 34 -14.11 -15.35 25.22
N ARG A 35 -15.21 -15.54 25.96
CA ARG A 35 -15.69 -16.86 26.38
C ARG A 35 -16.71 -17.38 25.37
N GLY A 36 -16.27 -18.18 24.48
CA GLY A 36 -16.99 -19.19 23.72
C GLY A 36 -15.91 -20.19 23.35
N ASP A 37 -16.14 -21.45 23.56
CA ASP A 37 -15.17 -22.55 23.46
C ASP A 37 -14.33 -22.37 22.17
N GLU A 38 -13.01 -22.24 22.38
CA GLU A 38 -11.85 -22.27 21.51
C GLU A 38 -11.02 -20.97 21.44
N MET A 39 -9.80 -21.11 22.00
CA MET A 39 -8.60 -20.27 21.90
C MET A 39 -8.76 -18.78 22.25
N SER A 40 -8.54 -18.43 23.50
CA SER A 40 -8.12 -17.08 23.91
C SER A 40 -6.73 -16.80 23.34
N ILE A 41 -6.66 -16.08 22.25
CA ILE A 41 -5.37 -15.61 21.72
C ILE A 41 -5.08 -14.27 22.42
N ASP A 42 -4.21 -14.32 23.44
CA ASP A 42 -3.66 -13.11 24.07
C ASP A 42 -2.70 -12.41 23.11
N TRP A 43 -3.25 -11.69 22.13
CA TRP A 43 -2.42 -10.86 21.24
C TRP A 43 -1.91 -9.63 21.98
N ASN A 44 -0.63 -9.38 21.87
CA ASN A 44 -0.01 -8.09 22.18
C ASN A 44 0.97 -7.70 21.06
N LYS A 45 1.39 -6.44 21.02
CA LYS A 45 2.22 -5.94 19.93
C LYS A 45 3.58 -6.64 19.77
N ALA A 46 4.02 -7.41 20.77
CA ALA A 46 5.28 -8.18 20.79
C ALA A 46 5.07 -9.70 20.61
N SER A 47 3.82 -10.20 20.46
CA SER A 47 3.53 -11.64 20.34
C SER A 47 4.24 -12.30 19.14
N TRP A 48 4.50 -11.54 18.08
CA TRP A 48 5.24 -11.96 16.90
C TRP A 48 6.69 -12.39 17.20
N ARG A 49 7.30 -11.90 18.31
CA ARG A 49 8.72 -12.15 18.64
C ARG A 49 9.02 -13.62 18.94
N SER A 50 8.01 -14.39 19.32
CA SER A 50 8.12 -15.82 19.60
C SER A 50 7.92 -16.71 18.37
N LEU A 51 7.57 -16.12 17.21
CA LEU A 51 7.23 -16.84 15.98
C LEU A 51 8.35 -16.75 14.94
N PRO A 52 8.33 -17.63 13.91
CA PRO A 52 9.29 -17.58 12.81
C PRO A 52 9.23 -16.21 12.09
N ARG A 53 10.36 -15.51 12.07
CA ARG A 53 10.54 -14.20 11.44
C ARG A 53 11.49 -14.32 10.25
N ILE A 54 10.96 -14.44 9.08
CA ILE A 54 11.74 -14.51 7.86
C ILE A 54 11.87 -13.12 7.23
N GLN A 55 12.89 -12.94 6.40
CA GLN A 55 13.17 -11.66 5.74
C GLN A 55 13.51 -10.49 6.68
N MET A 56 13.64 -10.69 7.97
CA MET A 56 14.12 -9.67 8.91
C MET A 56 15.66 -9.75 9.07
N PRO A 57 16.34 -8.63 9.37
CA PRO A 57 17.79 -8.65 9.58
C PRO A 57 18.17 -9.19 10.96
N ASP A 58 19.36 -9.75 11.06
CA ASP A 58 20.01 -9.96 12.35
C ASP A 58 20.92 -8.77 12.66
N TYR A 59 20.54 -7.97 13.65
CA TYR A 59 21.33 -6.83 14.11
C TYR A 59 22.50 -7.31 15.00
N PRO A 60 23.73 -6.81 14.74
CA PRO A 60 24.92 -7.21 15.52
C PRO A 60 24.81 -6.85 17.01
N SER A 61 24.24 -5.66 17.31
CA SER A 61 24.09 -5.16 18.68
C SER A 61 22.61 -5.18 19.12
N LYS A 62 22.28 -6.13 20.00
CA LYS A 62 20.94 -6.20 20.61
C LYS A 62 20.64 -5.01 21.54
N SER A 63 21.68 -4.47 22.17
CA SER A 63 21.53 -3.30 23.06
C SER A 63 21.20 -2.04 22.26
N GLU A 64 21.87 -1.81 21.12
CA GLU A 64 21.57 -0.69 20.24
C GLU A 64 20.15 -0.81 19.63
N LEU A 65 19.77 -2.03 19.20
CA LEU A 65 18.41 -2.27 18.73
C LEU A 65 17.38 -1.89 19.80
N SER A 66 17.55 -2.37 21.03
CA SER A 66 16.64 -2.07 22.14
C SER A 66 16.59 -0.57 22.49
N GLU A 67 17.70 0.16 22.34
CA GLU A 67 17.74 1.60 22.53
C GLU A 67 16.95 2.34 21.44
N VAL A 68 17.11 1.94 20.18
CA VAL A 68 16.36 2.52 19.06
C VAL A 68 14.87 2.23 19.19
N GLU A 69 14.46 0.99 19.50
CA GLU A 69 13.06 0.62 19.76
C GLU A 69 12.44 1.48 20.88
N ARG A 70 13.16 1.65 21.99
CA ARG A 70 12.74 2.49 23.11
C ARG A 70 12.61 3.96 22.71
N THR A 71 13.48 4.45 21.84
CA THR A 71 13.45 5.83 21.34
C THR A 71 12.23 6.03 20.44
N LEU A 72 12.02 5.16 19.45
CA LEU A 72 10.88 5.20 18.56
C LEU A 72 9.54 5.07 19.30
N SER A 73 9.50 4.26 20.36
CA SER A 73 8.28 4.09 21.17
C SER A 73 7.82 5.39 21.86
N LYS A 74 8.70 6.36 22.03
CA LYS A 74 8.41 7.68 22.59
C LYS A 74 8.03 8.72 21.53
N TYR A 75 8.33 8.44 20.26
CA TYR A 75 8.01 9.36 19.18
C TYR A 75 6.50 9.36 18.87
N PRO A 76 5.94 10.45 18.34
CA PRO A 76 4.55 10.48 17.88
C PRO A 76 4.31 9.39 16.82
N PRO A 77 3.10 8.80 16.74
CA PRO A 77 2.77 7.98 15.59
C PRO A 77 2.73 8.83 14.32
N LEU A 78 3.10 8.26 13.18
CA LEU A 78 3.09 8.95 11.88
C LEU A 78 1.66 9.18 11.37
N VAL A 79 0.74 8.27 11.72
CA VAL A 79 -0.68 8.33 11.34
C VAL A 79 -1.59 8.14 12.55
N PHE A 80 -2.84 8.60 12.44
CA PHE A 80 -3.83 8.54 13.50
C PHE A 80 -4.99 7.59 13.17
N ALA A 81 -5.58 7.02 14.20
CA ALA A 81 -6.65 6.06 14.10
C ALA A 81 -7.89 6.58 13.33
N GLY A 82 -8.18 7.88 13.42
CA GLY A 82 -9.27 8.51 12.67
C GLY A 82 -9.07 8.43 11.16
N GLU A 83 -7.85 8.74 10.69
CA GLU A 83 -7.47 8.64 9.28
C GLU A 83 -7.58 7.19 8.80
N THR A 84 -7.10 6.25 9.59
CA THR A 84 -7.12 4.81 9.29
C THR A 84 -8.56 4.26 9.21
N ARG A 85 -9.44 4.69 10.13
CA ARG A 85 -10.87 4.32 10.08
C ARG A 85 -11.57 4.88 8.84
N THR A 86 -11.25 6.11 8.45
CA THR A 86 -11.78 6.72 7.23
C THR A 86 -11.32 5.93 6.00
N LEU A 87 -10.04 5.59 5.92
CA LEU A 87 -9.51 4.75 4.84
C LEU A 87 -10.22 3.39 4.79
N LYS A 88 -10.43 2.72 5.94
CA LYS A 88 -11.13 1.42 5.98
C LYS A 88 -12.54 1.50 5.40
N LYS A 89 -13.30 2.58 5.70
CA LYS A 89 -14.62 2.81 5.10
C LYS A 89 -14.56 3.04 3.59
N GLN A 90 -13.57 3.79 3.12
CA GLN A 90 -13.38 4.01 1.68
C GLN A 90 -13.01 2.71 0.97
N LEU A 91 -12.16 1.86 1.56
CA LEU A 91 -11.84 0.53 1.03
C LEU A 91 -13.04 -0.43 1.07
N GLU A 92 -13.94 -0.28 2.02
CA GLU A 92 -15.22 -1.01 1.99
C GLU A 92 -16.05 -0.62 0.76
N ALA A 93 -16.14 0.67 0.43
CA ALA A 93 -16.80 1.13 -0.80
C ALA A 93 -16.11 0.57 -2.06
N VAL A 94 -14.78 0.48 -2.05
CA VAL A 94 -14.01 -0.17 -3.13
C VAL A 94 -14.42 -1.63 -3.30
N SER A 95 -14.57 -2.39 -2.22
CA SER A 95 -14.98 -3.80 -2.29
C SER A 95 -16.36 -4.02 -2.91
N LYS A 96 -17.21 -2.99 -2.88
CA LYS A 96 -18.56 -2.97 -3.46
C LYS A 96 -18.61 -2.42 -4.89
N GLY A 97 -17.50 -1.93 -5.43
CA GLY A 97 -17.45 -1.24 -6.73
C GLY A 97 -17.96 0.20 -6.71
N GLU A 98 -18.19 0.77 -5.53
CA GLU A 98 -18.64 2.16 -5.31
C GLU A 98 -17.48 3.17 -5.30
N ALA A 99 -16.24 2.68 -5.23
CA ALA A 99 -14.99 3.43 -5.36
C ALA A 99 -13.93 2.57 -6.04
N PHE A 100 -12.80 3.16 -6.44
CA PHE A 100 -11.67 2.46 -7.03
C PHE A 100 -10.38 2.78 -6.26
N LEU A 101 -9.51 1.80 -6.04
CA LEU A 101 -8.23 1.96 -5.34
C LEU A 101 -7.10 2.23 -6.33
N LEU A 102 -6.41 3.36 -6.16
CA LEU A 102 -5.11 3.63 -6.76
C LEU A 102 -4.04 3.58 -5.64
N GLN A 103 -3.22 2.54 -5.63
CA GLN A 103 -2.06 2.43 -4.77
C GLN A 103 -0.80 2.53 -5.62
N GLY A 104 0.09 3.50 -5.34
CA GLY A 104 1.27 3.72 -6.18
C GLY A 104 2.36 4.51 -5.47
N GLY A 105 3.58 4.42 -5.99
CA GLY A 105 4.75 5.12 -5.50
C GLY A 105 6.00 4.23 -5.51
N ASP A 106 6.97 4.54 -4.68
CA ASP A 106 8.30 3.97 -4.79
C ASP A 106 8.35 2.44 -4.59
N CYS A 107 9.31 1.82 -5.25
CA CYS A 107 9.69 0.43 -5.02
C CYS A 107 10.30 0.24 -3.62
N ALA A 108 11.31 1.06 -3.32
CA ALA A 108 11.88 1.25 -2.00
C ALA A 108 12.43 2.68 -1.94
N GLU A 109 11.93 3.47 -1.00
CA GLU A 109 12.39 4.83 -0.79
C GLU A 109 13.88 4.82 -0.40
N SER A 110 14.63 5.79 -0.94
CA SER A 110 16.04 6.00 -0.63
C SER A 110 16.23 7.24 0.22
N PHE A 111 17.12 7.15 1.22
CA PHE A 111 17.51 8.31 2.02
C PHE A 111 18.16 9.41 1.18
N ASN A 112 18.83 9.03 0.09
CA ASN A 112 19.52 9.96 -0.79
C ASN A 112 18.58 10.66 -1.78
N GLU A 113 17.47 10.02 -2.19
CA GLU A 113 16.47 10.62 -3.08
C GLU A 113 15.42 11.46 -2.33
N PHE A 114 15.50 11.50 -1.01
CA PHE A 114 14.57 12.27 -0.18
C PHE A 114 14.68 13.77 -0.44
N SER A 115 13.67 14.36 -1.06
CA SER A 115 13.59 15.79 -1.35
C SER A 115 12.14 16.26 -1.44
N ALA A 116 11.91 17.56 -1.25
CA ALA A 116 10.59 18.16 -1.43
C ALA A 116 10.07 17.97 -2.86
N ASP A 117 10.97 18.03 -3.86
CA ASP A 117 10.61 17.88 -5.27
C ASP A 117 10.18 16.46 -5.59
N SER A 118 10.90 15.42 -5.12
CA SER A 118 10.53 14.03 -5.37
C SER A 118 9.17 13.67 -4.74
N ILE A 119 8.90 14.18 -3.54
CA ILE A 119 7.61 13.99 -2.84
C ILE A 119 6.49 14.71 -3.61
N ARG A 120 6.70 15.99 -3.99
CA ARG A 120 5.75 16.77 -4.78
C ARG A 120 5.42 16.09 -6.11
N ASP A 121 6.44 15.66 -6.84
CA ASP A 121 6.26 15.12 -8.19
C ASP A 121 5.57 13.76 -8.17
N THR A 122 5.89 12.91 -7.19
CA THR A 122 5.15 11.65 -6.98
C THR A 122 3.69 11.91 -6.61
N PHE A 123 3.43 12.84 -5.70
CA PHE A 123 2.06 13.24 -5.32
C PHE A 123 1.28 13.78 -6.53
N LYS A 124 1.92 14.63 -7.34
CA LYS A 124 1.36 15.22 -8.57
C LYS A 124 0.92 14.14 -9.56
N VAL A 125 1.80 13.19 -9.87
CA VAL A 125 1.47 12.08 -10.78
C VAL A 125 0.32 11.24 -10.25
N MET A 126 0.31 10.92 -8.95
CA MET A 126 -0.77 10.19 -8.31
C MET A 126 -2.12 10.93 -8.42
N LEU A 127 -2.15 12.25 -8.27
CA LEU A 127 -3.38 13.03 -8.45
C LEU A 127 -3.85 13.03 -9.90
N GLN A 128 -2.95 13.16 -10.86
CA GLN A 128 -3.30 13.11 -12.29
C GLN A 128 -3.83 11.74 -12.69
N MET A 129 -3.20 10.66 -12.24
CA MET A 129 -3.72 9.29 -12.42
C MET A 129 -5.12 9.14 -11.80
N ALA A 130 -5.31 9.63 -10.57
CA ALA A 130 -6.61 9.56 -9.91
C ALA A 130 -7.70 10.32 -10.67
N MET A 131 -7.38 11.46 -11.25
CA MET A 131 -8.31 12.25 -12.08
C MET A 131 -8.73 11.47 -13.33
N VAL A 132 -7.75 10.90 -14.06
CA VAL A 132 -7.99 10.04 -15.23
C VAL A 132 -8.88 8.85 -14.87
N LEU A 133 -8.57 8.16 -13.78
CA LEU A 133 -9.34 7.02 -13.30
C LEU A 133 -10.75 7.42 -12.86
N THR A 134 -10.91 8.54 -12.17
CA THR A 134 -12.23 9.05 -11.76
C THR A 134 -13.10 9.33 -12.99
N TYR A 135 -12.53 9.93 -14.02
CA TYR A 135 -13.26 10.21 -15.27
C TYR A 135 -13.76 8.92 -15.95
N GLY A 136 -12.92 7.88 -16.05
CA GLY A 136 -13.31 6.61 -16.66
C GLY A 136 -14.22 5.76 -15.77
N ALA A 137 -13.87 5.61 -14.50
CA ALA A 137 -14.60 4.80 -13.53
C ALA A 137 -15.93 5.43 -13.12
N LYS A 138 -16.06 6.77 -13.19
CA LYS A 138 -17.22 7.53 -12.69
C LYS A 138 -17.58 7.17 -11.23
N VAL A 139 -16.56 6.88 -10.44
CA VAL A 139 -16.62 6.64 -8.99
C VAL A 139 -15.42 7.32 -8.33
N PRO A 140 -15.49 7.63 -7.02
CA PRO A 140 -14.33 8.15 -6.30
C PRO A 140 -13.12 7.24 -6.37
N VAL A 141 -11.92 7.84 -6.43
CA VAL A 141 -10.64 7.11 -6.39
C VAL A 141 -10.00 7.29 -5.02
N VAL A 142 -9.77 6.19 -4.32
CA VAL A 142 -9.03 6.13 -3.05
C VAL A 142 -7.54 6.10 -3.38
N LYS A 143 -6.79 7.11 -2.91
CA LYS A 143 -5.36 7.29 -3.22
C LYS A 143 -4.50 6.87 -2.05
N ILE A 144 -3.67 5.84 -2.24
CA ILE A 144 -2.73 5.34 -1.24
C ILE A 144 -1.31 5.37 -1.82
N GLY A 145 -0.45 6.22 -1.27
CA GLY A 145 0.95 6.30 -1.66
C GLY A 145 1.77 5.16 -1.07
N ARG A 146 2.66 4.57 -1.87
CA ARG A 146 3.81 3.78 -1.41
C ARG A 146 4.93 4.75 -1.09
N ILE A 147 4.79 5.48 0.00
CA ILE A 147 5.64 6.60 0.42
C ILE A 147 5.54 6.79 1.92
N ALA A 148 6.55 7.42 2.50
CA ALA A 148 6.65 7.71 3.93
C ALA A 148 6.67 6.45 4.81
N GLY A 149 7.47 5.45 4.40
CA GLY A 149 7.63 4.20 5.13
C GLY A 149 8.17 3.02 4.30
N GLN A 150 8.16 3.11 2.96
CA GLN A 150 8.57 2.01 2.09
C GLN A 150 10.11 1.96 1.93
N PHE A 151 10.86 1.84 3.03
CA PHE A 151 12.33 1.80 3.04
C PHE A 151 12.93 0.39 3.09
N ALA A 152 12.11 -0.65 3.22
CA ALA A 152 12.56 -2.04 3.30
C ALA A 152 12.09 -2.85 2.10
N LYS A 153 12.91 -3.82 1.67
CA LYS A 153 12.58 -4.73 0.56
C LYS A 153 12.98 -6.17 0.91
N PRO A 154 12.07 -7.15 0.79
CA PRO A 154 12.44 -8.57 0.91
C PRO A 154 13.30 -8.99 -0.28
N ARG A 155 14.27 -9.87 -0.04
CA ARG A 155 15.23 -10.30 -1.06
C ARG A 155 15.20 -11.82 -1.23
N SER A 156 15.45 -12.28 -2.46
CA SER A 156 15.48 -13.71 -2.78
C SER A 156 16.74 -14.41 -2.29
N ALA A 157 17.86 -13.67 -2.17
CA ALA A 157 19.13 -14.16 -1.68
C ALA A 157 19.58 -13.38 -0.44
N PRO A 158 20.29 -13.99 0.51
CA PRO A 158 20.84 -13.31 1.68
C PRO A 158 22.06 -12.44 1.35
N THR A 159 22.80 -12.80 0.31
CA THR A 159 24.06 -12.18 -0.12
C THR A 159 24.02 -11.84 -1.60
N GLU A 160 24.93 -10.98 -2.03
CA GLU A 160 25.26 -10.73 -3.43
C GLU A 160 26.77 -10.74 -3.63
N LYS A 161 27.23 -11.17 -4.81
CA LYS A 161 28.63 -11.29 -5.15
C LYS A 161 28.97 -10.37 -6.31
N ILE A 162 29.99 -9.52 -6.11
CA ILE A 162 30.58 -8.65 -7.14
C ILE A 162 32.12 -8.85 -7.11
N ASN A 163 32.71 -9.18 -8.25
CA ASN A 163 34.18 -9.34 -8.39
C ASN A 163 34.81 -10.17 -7.27
N GLU A 164 34.34 -11.41 -7.07
CA GLU A 164 34.83 -12.36 -6.05
C GLU A 164 34.59 -11.94 -4.57
N VAL A 165 34.09 -10.76 -4.30
CA VAL A 165 33.65 -10.32 -2.96
C VAL A 165 32.16 -10.63 -2.75
N GLU A 166 31.87 -11.35 -1.67
CA GLU A 166 30.49 -11.66 -1.28
C GLU A 166 30.11 -10.87 -0.02
N LEU A 167 29.03 -10.11 -0.08
CA LEU A 167 28.51 -9.30 1.03
C LEU A 167 27.01 -9.52 1.22
N PRO A 168 26.46 -9.18 2.41
CA PRO A 168 25.01 -9.12 2.60
C PRO A 168 24.36 -8.27 1.52
N ILE A 169 23.23 -8.72 1.00
CA ILE A 169 22.50 -7.98 -0.03
C ILE A 169 21.91 -6.69 0.56
N TYR A 170 21.81 -5.62 -0.25
CA TYR A 170 21.08 -4.41 0.13
C TYR A 170 19.59 -4.73 0.30
N ARG A 171 19.01 -4.36 1.45
CA ARG A 171 17.64 -4.70 1.86
C ARG A 171 16.76 -3.46 2.08
N GLY A 172 17.23 -2.30 1.68
CA GLY A 172 16.59 -1.02 1.87
C GLY A 172 17.22 -0.18 2.96
N ASP A 173 17.12 1.12 2.81
CA ASP A 173 17.86 2.10 3.64
C ASP A 173 17.52 2.05 5.13
N ILE A 174 16.36 1.58 5.52
CA ILE A 174 16.02 1.36 6.93
C ILE A 174 16.83 0.22 7.59
N ILE A 175 17.45 -0.67 6.80
CA ILE A 175 18.17 -1.85 7.28
C ILE A 175 19.65 -1.67 7.13
N ASN A 176 20.15 -1.40 5.91
CA ASN A 176 21.59 -1.30 5.59
C ASN A 176 21.86 -0.33 4.44
N GLY A 177 23.11 0.04 4.22
CA GLY A 177 23.51 0.97 3.17
C GLY A 177 23.61 0.34 1.79
N LEU A 178 23.55 1.17 0.75
CA LEU A 178 23.61 0.76 -0.65
C LEU A 178 25.03 0.42 -1.11
N GLU A 179 26.04 1.09 -0.58
CA GLU A 179 27.44 0.92 -1.02
C GLU A 179 27.89 -0.52 -0.81
N PHE A 180 28.62 -1.07 -1.81
CA PHE A 180 29.11 -2.43 -1.77
C PHE A 180 30.42 -2.53 -0.97
N ASN A 181 30.33 -2.31 0.34
CA ASN A 181 31.41 -2.49 1.32
C ASN A 181 30.87 -3.11 2.62
N LYS A 182 31.76 -3.62 3.46
CA LYS A 182 31.38 -4.34 4.68
C LYS A 182 30.63 -3.44 5.68
N GLU A 183 31.07 -2.20 5.82
CA GLU A 183 30.52 -1.24 6.78
C GLU A 183 29.06 -0.89 6.42
N SER A 184 28.81 -0.57 5.16
CA SER A 184 27.45 -0.20 4.69
C SER A 184 26.49 -1.38 4.68
N ARG A 185 26.97 -2.61 4.43
CA ARG A 185 26.10 -3.79 4.29
C ARG A 185 25.72 -4.44 5.63
N VAL A 186 26.36 -4.08 6.74
CA VAL A 186 25.95 -4.53 8.07
C VAL A 186 24.65 -3.84 8.47
N PRO A 187 23.61 -4.58 8.92
CA PRO A 187 22.38 -3.97 9.42
C PRO A 187 22.62 -3.04 10.61
N ASP A 188 22.14 -1.80 10.53
CA ASP A 188 22.26 -0.78 11.58
C ASP A 188 20.88 -0.34 12.06
N PRO A 189 20.49 -0.58 13.35
CA PRO A 189 19.18 -0.22 13.86
C PRO A 189 18.95 1.30 13.90
N LYS A 190 20.00 2.13 13.95
CA LYS A 190 19.85 3.61 13.96
C LYS A 190 19.23 4.15 12.68
N ARG A 191 19.31 3.42 11.59
CA ARG A 191 18.69 3.77 10.32
C ARG A 191 17.15 3.85 10.43
N MET A 192 16.54 3.12 11.38
CA MET A 192 15.11 3.26 11.69
C MET A 192 14.74 4.67 12.19
N LEU A 193 15.62 5.36 12.91
CA LEU A 193 15.39 6.74 13.36
C LEU A 193 15.39 7.72 12.18
N GLN A 194 16.29 7.52 11.23
CA GLN A 194 16.34 8.32 10.00
C GLN A 194 15.10 8.06 9.13
N ALA A 195 14.71 6.79 8.94
CA ALA A 195 13.50 6.44 8.21
C ALA A 195 12.25 7.09 8.83
N TYR A 196 12.13 7.06 10.18
CA TYR A 196 11.04 7.76 10.87
C TYR A 196 11.06 9.27 10.60
N THR A 197 12.22 9.91 10.69
CA THR A 197 12.35 11.37 10.49
C THR A 197 11.95 11.77 9.08
N GLN A 198 12.41 11.03 8.06
CA GLN A 198 12.05 11.28 6.66
C GLN A 198 10.57 10.99 6.41
N SER A 199 10.02 9.91 6.97
CA SER A 199 8.59 9.60 6.89
C SER A 199 7.72 10.69 7.49
N ALA A 200 8.10 11.23 8.66
CA ALA A 200 7.39 12.32 9.31
C ALA A 200 7.41 13.60 8.47
N ALA A 201 8.55 13.95 7.88
CA ALA A 201 8.68 15.10 7.00
C ALA A 201 7.87 14.91 5.70
N SER A 202 7.92 13.72 5.07
CA SER A 202 7.10 13.39 3.91
C SER A 202 5.61 13.52 4.21
N LEU A 203 5.13 12.95 5.31
CA LEU A 203 3.72 13.04 5.71
C LEU A 203 3.27 14.47 5.99
N ASN A 204 4.12 15.27 6.63
CA ASN A 204 3.82 16.68 6.85
C ASN A 204 3.63 17.42 5.53
N LEU A 205 4.53 17.20 4.56
CA LEU A 205 4.45 17.83 3.24
C LEU A 205 3.24 17.32 2.43
N LEU A 206 2.97 16.02 2.45
CA LEU A 206 1.79 15.43 1.80
C LEU A 206 0.48 15.98 2.38
N ARG A 207 0.37 16.15 3.69
CA ARG A 207 -0.80 16.78 4.33
C ARG A 207 -0.94 18.25 3.93
N ALA A 208 0.18 18.98 3.82
CA ALA A 208 0.17 20.34 3.33
C ALA A 208 -0.31 20.42 1.88
N PHE A 209 0.19 19.57 1.00
CA PHE A 209 -0.25 19.49 -0.41
C PHE A 209 -1.72 19.08 -0.54
N SER A 210 -2.17 18.12 0.26
CA SER A 210 -3.54 17.62 0.22
C SER A 210 -4.58 18.65 0.68
N LYS A 211 -4.21 19.60 1.53
CA LYS A 211 -5.11 20.57 2.16
C LYS A 211 -4.82 22.03 1.80
N GLY A 212 -3.65 22.31 1.24
CA GLY A 212 -3.14 23.67 1.00
C GLY A 212 -3.45 24.27 -0.39
N GLY A 213 -4.40 23.70 -1.12
CA GLY A 213 -4.78 24.19 -2.45
C GLY A 213 -3.90 23.66 -3.59
N PHE A 214 -2.80 22.94 -3.32
CA PHE A 214 -2.00 22.28 -4.36
C PHE A 214 -2.79 21.17 -5.07
N ALA A 215 -3.71 20.53 -4.36
CA ALA A 215 -4.59 19.49 -4.90
C ALA A 215 -5.90 20.05 -5.50
N ASP A 216 -5.98 21.35 -5.74
CA ASP A 216 -7.14 21.99 -6.36
C ASP A 216 -7.43 21.39 -7.74
N ILE A 217 -8.63 20.87 -7.92
CA ILE A 217 -9.09 20.23 -9.15
C ILE A 217 -8.96 21.15 -10.35
N ASN A 218 -9.10 22.48 -10.15
CA ASN A 218 -8.95 23.47 -11.22
C ASN A 218 -7.53 23.55 -11.79
N HIS A 219 -6.52 23.07 -11.09
CA HIS A 219 -5.12 23.13 -11.50
C HIS A 219 -4.52 21.76 -11.83
N VAL A 220 -5.04 20.66 -11.26
CA VAL A 220 -4.45 19.33 -11.44
C VAL A 220 -4.35 18.90 -12.90
N HIS A 221 -5.36 19.22 -13.72
CA HIS A 221 -5.37 18.85 -15.13
C HIS A 221 -4.42 19.71 -15.99
N SER A 222 -4.05 20.92 -15.54
CA SER A 222 -3.13 21.81 -16.27
C SER A 222 -1.66 21.46 -16.05
N TRP A 223 -1.34 20.55 -15.17
CA TRP A 223 0.03 20.10 -14.95
C TRP A 223 0.50 19.26 -16.14
N THR A 224 1.23 19.89 -17.06
CA THR A 224 1.78 19.22 -18.25
C THR A 224 2.84 18.22 -17.82
N LEU A 225 2.56 16.93 -18.05
CA LEU A 225 3.57 15.91 -18.17
C LEU A 225 4.03 15.90 -19.63
N GLY A 226 5.34 15.88 -19.85
CA GLY A 226 5.92 15.96 -21.19
C GLY A 226 5.64 14.73 -22.04
N PHE A 227 4.42 14.61 -22.57
CA PHE A 227 4.10 13.63 -23.60
C PHE A 227 4.81 13.98 -24.90
N THR A 228 5.47 13.01 -25.50
CA THR A 228 6.12 13.14 -26.81
C THR A 228 5.29 12.56 -27.95
N ASP A 229 4.31 11.70 -27.65
CA ASP A 229 3.40 11.10 -28.62
C ASP A 229 2.14 11.98 -28.81
N GLU A 230 1.95 12.48 -30.02
CA GLU A 230 0.85 13.38 -30.39
C GLU A 230 -0.55 12.73 -30.25
N GLU A 231 -0.72 11.45 -30.59
CA GLU A 231 -2.03 10.78 -30.52
C GLU A 231 -2.48 10.62 -29.07
N ARG A 232 -1.56 10.18 -28.19
CA ARG A 232 -1.84 9.98 -26.76
C ARG A 232 -1.96 11.31 -26.02
N ALA A 233 -1.12 12.29 -26.38
CA ALA A 233 -1.25 13.66 -25.89
C ALA A 233 -2.60 14.30 -26.30
N SER A 234 -3.12 13.99 -27.49
CA SER A 234 -4.44 14.43 -27.93
C SER A 234 -5.55 13.87 -27.05
N ARG A 235 -5.54 12.57 -26.74
CA ARG A 235 -6.52 11.94 -25.84
C ARG A 235 -6.52 12.57 -24.44
N TYR A 236 -5.34 12.87 -23.91
CA TYR A 236 -5.23 13.56 -22.62
C TYR A 236 -5.78 14.98 -22.71
N ARG A 237 -5.45 15.75 -23.77
CA ARG A 237 -5.98 17.09 -23.97
C ARG A 237 -7.50 17.09 -24.10
N ASP A 238 -8.07 16.15 -24.84
CA ASP A 238 -9.53 15.99 -24.97
C ASP A 238 -10.20 15.72 -23.61
N MET A 239 -9.60 14.87 -22.80
CA MET A 239 -10.13 14.59 -21.46
C MET A 239 -9.96 15.81 -20.55
N ALA A 240 -8.81 16.46 -20.57
CA ALA A 240 -8.56 17.68 -19.79
C ALA A 240 -9.57 18.78 -20.16
N SER A 241 -9.87 18.96 -21.47
CA SER A 241 -10.90 19.89 -21.93
C SER A 241 -12.28 19.56 -21.37
N ARG A 242 -12.69 18.28 -21.41
CA ARG A 242 -14.00 17.86 -20.87
C ARG A 242 -14.09 18.00 -19.34
N ILE A 243 -12.97 17.81 -18.64
CA ILE A 243 -12.89 18.07 -17.20
C ILE A 243 -13.04 19.57 -16.95
N GLN A 244 -12.35 20.42 -17.74
CA GLN A 244 -12.47 21.87 -17.63
C GLN A 244 -13.91 22.34 -17.89
N ASP A 245 -14.55 21.86 -18.97
CA ASP A 245 -15.96 22.16 -19.25
C ASP A 245 -16.89 21.81 -18.07
N SER A 246 -16.60 20.67 -17.40
CA SER A 246 -17.35 20.24 -16.23
C SER A 246 -17.11 21.15 -15.02
N ILE A 247 -15.88 21.59 -14.81
CA ILE A 247 -15.50 22.54 -13.75
C ILE A 247 -16.14 23.90 -13.98
N ASP A 248 -16.09 24.39 -15.23
CA ASP A 248 -16.68 25.67 -15.63
C ASP A 248 -18.21 25.64 -15.43
N PHE A 249 -18.87 24.53 -15.77
CA PHE A 249 -20.28 24.31 -15.51
C PHE A 249 -20.59 24.36 -14.00
N MET A 250 -19.83 23.62 -13.16
CA MET A 250 -20.01 23.66 -11.72
C MET A 250 -19.82 25.06 -11.16
N SER A 251 -18.79 25.77 -11.62
CA SER A 251 -18.51 27.15 -11.21
C SER A 251 -19.66 28.09 -11.59
N ALA A 252 -20.18 27.98 -12.81
CA ALA A 252 -21.33 28.74 -13.28
C ALA A 252 -22.61 28.41 -12.45
N ALA A 253 -22.74 27.18 -12.00
CA ALA A 253 -23.82 26.74 -11.09
C ALA A 253 -23.62 27.16 -9.63
N GLY A 254 -22.56 27.92 -9.31
CA GLY A 254 -22.27 28.41 -7.97
C GLY A 254 -21.46 27.46 -7.07
N VAL A 255 -20.93 26.37 -7.61
CA VAL A 255 -20.04 25.44 -6.93
C VAL A 255 -18.60 25.73 -7.39
N SER A 256 -17.84 26.46 -6.59
CA SER A 256 -16.45 26.79 -6.91
C SER A 256 -15.51 26.43 -5.77
N GLY A 257 -14.22 26.31 -6.05
CA GLY A 257 -13.19 26.03 -5.05
C GLY A 257 -13.15 27.07 -3.91
N SER A 258 -13.56 28.32 -4.18
CA SER A 258 -13.68 29.36 -3.13
C SER A 258 -14.83 29.10 -2.15
N ASN A 259 -15.85 28.33 -2.54
CA ASN A 259 -17.06 28.09 -1.76
C ASN A 259 -17.19 26.64 -1.28
N SER A 260 -16.32 25.72 -1.72
CA SER A 260 -16.34 24.30 -1.36
C SER A 260 -14.94 23.81 -1.03
N SER A 261 -14.71 23.47 0.24
CA SER A 261 -13.42 22.91 0.70
C SER A 261 -13.12 21.54 0.07
N GLU A 262 -14.16 20.83 -0.37
CA GLU A 262 -14.07 19.51 -1.01
C GLU A 262 -13.37 19.58 -2.38
N LEU A 263 -13.46 20.71 -3.09
CA LEU A 263 -12.80 20.91 -4.38
C LEU A 263 -11.32 21.29 -4.25
N ASN A 264 -10.90 21.76 -3.07
CA ASN A 264 -9.52 22.24 -2.80
C ASN A 264 -8.71 21.24 -1.97
N SER A 265 -9.29 20.12 -1.57
CA SER A 265 -8.62 19.13 -0.75
C SER A 265 -8.88 17.72 -1.24
N VAL A 266 -7.93 16.83 -1.01
CA VAL A 266 -8.05 15.41 -1.31
C VAL A 266 -7.63 14.58 -0.11
N ASP A 267 -8.28 13.45 0.08
CA ASP A 267 -7.75 12.42 0.96
C ASP A 267 -6.59 11.71 0.27
N PHE A 268 -5.45 11.66 0.94
CA PHE A 268 -4.26 10.94 0.50
C PHE A 268 -3.68 10.16 1.68
N TYR A 269 -3.54 8.86 1.50
CA TYR A 269 -3.05 7.94 2.52
C TYR A 269 -1.68 7.40 2.15
N THR A 270 -0.97 6.83 3.12
CA THR A 270 0.34 6.20 2.92
C THR A 270 0.31 4.73 3.29
N SER A 271 1.18 3.96 2.65
CA SER A 271 1.30 2.52 2.89
C SER A 271 2.72 2.03 2.63
N HIS A 272 3.08 0.93 3.28
CA HIS A 272 4.36 0.25 3.08
C HIS A 272 4.27 -1.24 3.45
N GLU A 273 5.27 -2.02 3.03
CA GLU A 273 5.43 -3.40 3.49
C GLU A 273 5.89 -3.40 4.97
N ALA A 274 5.09 -4.01 5.84
CA ALA A 274 5.45 -4.17 7.25
C ALA A 274 6.52 -5.27 7.41
N LEU A 275 7.69 -5.06 6.81
CA LEU A 275 8.76 -6.05 6.79
C LEU A 275 9.58 -6.05 8.09
N LEU A 276 9.84 -4.86 8.65
CA LEU A 276 10.68 -4.69 9.83
C LEU A 276 9.82 -4.53 11.08
N LEU A 277 9.49 -5.65 11.72
CA LEU A 277 8.52 -5.69 12.82
C LEU A 277 9.01 -4.97 14.08
N GLU A 278 10.32 -4.82 14.30
CA GLU A 278 10.87 -3.97 15.35
C GLU A 278 10.42 -2.50 15.18
N TYR A 279 10.41 -2.00 13.96
CA TYR A 279 9.95 -0.65 13.64
C TYR A 279 8.42 -0.53 13.81
N GLU A 280 7.68 -1.51 13.32
CA GLU A 280 6.22 -1.55 13.41
C GLU A 280 5.74 -1.60 14.87
N GLU A 281 6.34 -2.49 15.68
CA GLU A 281 6.03 -2.63 17.11
C GLU A 281 6.34 -1.35 17.89
N ALA A 282 7.50 -0.74 17.61
CA ALA A 282 7.91 0.48 18.29
C ALA A 282 6.96 1.66 18.03
N LEU A 283 6.33 1.71 16.84
CA LEU A 283 5.36 2.74 16.46
C LEU A 283 3.91 2.34 16.72
N ALA A 284 3.64 1.09 17.12
CA ALA A 284 2.28 0.66 17.45
C ALA A 284 1.73 1.40 18.68
N ARG A 285 0.48 1.85 18.58
CA ARG A 285 -0.23 2.62 19.62
C ARG A 285 -1.61 2.02 19.88
N ILE A 286 -2.20 2.39 21.01
CA ILE A 286 -3.60 2.11 21.32
C ILE A 286 -4.42 3.33 20.91
N ASP A 287 -5.42 3.13 20.08
CA ASP A 287 -6.42 4.15 19.75
C ASP A 287 -7.22 4.51 21.01
N SER A 288 -7.11 5.76 21.47
CA SER A 288 -7.79 6.23 22.68
C SER A 288 -9.32 6.22 22.58
N THR A 289 -9.86 6.16 21.34
CA THR A 289 -11.31 6.16 21.08
C THR A 289 -11.89 4.74 21.17
N THR A 290 -11.17 3.74 20.65
CA THR A 290 -11.67 2.37 20.54
C THR A 290 -11.01 1.41 21.52
N GLY A 291 -9.86 1.75 22.08
CA GLY A 291 -9.04 0.88 22.90
C GLY A 291 -8.30 -0.21 22.11
N LEU A 292 -8.31 -0.14 20.78
CA LEU A 292 -7.75 -1.17 19.91
C LEU A 292 -6.36 -0.78 19.38
N PRO A 293 -5.47 -1.75 19.12
CA PRO A 293 -4.13 -1.48 18.62
C PRO A 293 -4.14 -0.93 17.19
N LEU A 294 -3.20 -0.02 16.91
CA LEU A 294 -2.97 0.60 15.61
C LEU A 294 -1.47 0.53 15.27
N ALA A 295 -1.11 0.13 14.07
CA ALA A 295 0.22 0.38 13.51
C ALA A 295 0.33 1.87 13.18
N GLY A 296 1.12 2.60 13.96
CA GLY A 296 1.27 4.05 13.79
C GLY A 296 2.27 4.46 12.71
N SER A 297 2.81 3.52 11.96
CA SER A 297 3.82 3.69 10.90
C SER A 297 3.22 4.09 9.54
N GLY A 298 1.97 3.74 9.26
CA GLY A 298 1.29 4.03 8.00
C GLY A 298 -0.22 3.81 8.10
N HIS A 299 -0.99 4.40 7.19
CA HIS A 299 -2.45 4.23 7.19
C HIS A 299 -2.87 2.80 6.83
N MET A 300 -2.17 2.20 5.86
CA MET A 300 -2.30 0.82 5.44
C MET A 300 -0.91 0.16 5.47
N ILE A 301 -0.81 -1.05 5.97
CA ILE A 301 0.39 -1.86 5.87
C ILE A 301 0.10 -3.12 5.06
N TRP A 302 1.11 -3.73 4.42
CA TRP A 302 0.89 -4.99 3.75
C TRP A 302 1.89 -6.07 4.15
N ILE A 303 1.45 -7.32 4.02
CA ILE A 303 2.27 -8.51 4.17
C ILE A 303 2.76 -8.92 2.79
N GLY A 304 4.07 -9.05 2.62
CA GLY A 304 4.70 -9.47 1.38
C GLY A 304 4.46 -10.94 1.04
N ASP A 305 4.68 -11.29 -0.23
CA ASP A 305 4.53 -12.67 -0.71
C ASP A 305 5.46 -13.67 0.00
N ARG A 306 6.62 -13.19 0.48
CA ARG A 306 7.61 -14.01 1.21
C ARG A 306 7.36 -14.10 2.71
N THR A 307 6.49 -13.28 3.27
CA THR A 307 6.27 -13.14 4.73
C THR A 307 4.85 -13.49 5.17
N ARG A 308 4.03 -14.06 4.27
CA ARG A 308 2.61 -14.35 4.49
C ARG A 308 2.31 -15.73 5.09
N GLN A 309 3.30 -16.43 5.65
CA GLN A 309 3.06 -17.72 6.30
C GLN A 309 2.03 -17.56 7.43
N PRO A 310 0.95 -18.36 7.45
CA PRO A 310 -0.11 -18.19 8.46
C PRO A 310 0.37 -18.25 9.92
N SER A 311 1.40 -19.05 10.20
CA SER A 311 2.05 -19.15 11.52
C SER A 311 3.26 -18.22 11.70
N GLY A 312 3.46 -17.28 10.79
CA GLY A 312 4.63 -16.40 10.79
C GLY A 312 4.42 -15.10 11.58
N ALA A 313 5.53 -14.49 11.97
CA ALA A 313 5.57 -13.26 12.76
C ALA A 313 4.81 -12.10 12.14
N HIS A 314 4.89 -11.92 10.81
CA HIS A 314 4.23 -10.82 10.10
C HIS A 314 2.70 -10.93 10.11
N VAL A 315 2.17 -12.14 9.96
CA VAL A 315 0.73 -12.41 10.06
C VAL A 315 0.24 -12.20 11.50
N GLU A 316 1.02 -12.67 12.49
CA GLU A 316 0.73 -12.45 13.90
C GLU A 316 0.65 -10.97 14.25
N PHE A 317 1.61 -10.15 13.81
CA PHE A 317 1.55 -8.71 14.03
C PHE A 317 0.32 -8.09 13.37
N ALA A 318 0.11 -8.38 12.09
CA ALA A 318 -0.95 -7.76 11.29
C ALA A 318 -2.36 -8.10 11.77
N LYS A 319 -2.60 -9.31 12.34
CA LYS A 319 -3.93 -9.70 12.81
C LYS A 319 -4.47 -8.82 13.94
N GLY A 320 -3.56 -8.26 14.76
CA GLY A 320 -3.97 -7.52 15.96
C GLY A 320 -4.13 -6.00 15.75
N VAL A 321 -3.59 -5.42 14.69
CA VAL A 321 -3.73 -3.98 14.42
C VAL A 321 -4.99 -3.67 13.61
N GLN A 322 -5.57 -2.48 13.83
CA GLN A 322 -6.84 -2.07 13.20
C GLN A 322 -6.71 -1.50 11.79
N ASN A 323 -5.48 -1.30 11.31
CA ASN A 323 -5.20 -0.78 9.97
C ASN A 323 -5.80 -1.69 8.88
N PRO A 324 -6.22 -1.15 7.74
CA PRO A 324 -6.37 -1.94 6.53
C PRO A 324 -5.07 -2.72 6.23
N ILE A 325 -5.20 -4.00 5.88
CA ILE A 325 -4.07 -4.88 5.60
C ILE A 325 -4.08 -5.29 4.13
N GLY A 326 -2.95 -5.03 3.44
CA GLY A 326 -2.67 -5.63 2.15
C GLY A 326 -2.08 -7.04 2.32
N LEU A 327 -2.45 -7.97 1.46
CA LEU A 327 -1.88 -9.30 1.40
C LEU A 327 -1.46 -9.60 -0.04
N LYS A 328 -0.16 -9.77 -0.26
CA LYS A 328 0.36 -10.14 -1.58
C LYS A 328 0.00 -11.59 -1.91
N CYS A 329 -0.64 -11.78 -3.07
CA CYS A 329 -1.06 -13.08 -3.59
C CYS A 329 -0.34 -13.34 -4.91
N GLY A 330 0.57 -14.30 -4.93
CA GLY A 330 1.35 -14.70 -6.09
C GLY A 330 1.10 -16.16 -6.49
N PRO A 331 1.87 -16.71 -7.45
CA PRO A 331 1.73 -18.09 -7.92
C PRO A 331 1.86 -19.15 -6.82
N SER A 332 2.54 -18.84 -5.72
CA SER A 332 2.71 -19.73 -4.56
C SER A 332 1.56 -19.66 -3.55
N THR A 333 0.52 -18.84 -3.80
CA THR A 333 -0.64 -18.75 -2.90
C THR A 333 -1.58 -19.93 -3.15
N THR A 334 -1.74 -20.79 -2.15
CA THR A 334 -2.73 -21.88 -2.19
C THR A 334 -4.10 -21.39 -1.71
N VAL A 335 -5.14 -22.14 -2.07
CA VAL A 335 -6.52 -21.88 -1.59
C VAL A 335 -6.59 -22.05 -0.08
N GLU A 336 -5.94 -23.10 0.44
CA GLU A 336 -5.86 -23.44 1.87
C GLU A 336 -5.20 -22.32 2.68
N ASP A 337 -4.04 -21.83 2.20
CA ASP A 337 -3.36 -20.70 2.85
C ASP A 337 -4.24 -19.44 2.83
N LEU A 338 -4.91 -19.16 1.72
CA LEU A 338 -5.77 -17.99 1.61
C LEU A 338 -6.95 -18.05 2.59
N LYS A 339 -7.63 -19.21 2.70
CA LYS A 339 -8.71 -19.41 3.69
C LYS A 339 -8.22 -19.14 5.10
N LEU A 340 -7.10 -19.74 5.47
CA LEU A 340 -6.51 -19.59 6.80
C LEU A 340 -6.09 -18.14 7.06
N LEU A 341 -5.44 -17.48 6.09
CA LEU A 341 -5.04 -16.07 6.22
C LEU A 341 -6.24 -15.14 6.38
N LEU A 342 -7.32 -15.35 5.62
CA LEU A 342 -8.54 -14.56 5.77
C LEU A 342 -9.19 -14.76 7.16
N SER A 343 -9.25 -15.99 7.65
CA SER A 343 -9.79 -16.27 9.00
C SER A 343 -8.95 -15.64 10.11
N ILE A 344 -7.63 -15.52 9.93
CA ILE A 344 -6.71 -14.89 10.89
C ILE A 344 -6.77 -13.36 10.82
N LEU A 345 -6.71 -12.80 9.60
CA LEU A 345 -6.56 -11.35 9.39
C LEU A 345 -7.89 -10.60 9.45
N ASN A 346 -9.00 -11.27 9.15
CA ASN A 346 -10.34 -10.68 9.14
C ASN A 346 -11.42 -11.61 9.73
N PRO A 347 -11.28 -12.06 10.98
CA PRO A 347 -12.20 -13.01 11.58
C PRO A 347 -13.64 -12.50 11.72
N GLN A 348 -13.83 -11.19 11.70
CA GLN A 348 -15.14 -10.54 11.79
C GLN A 348 -15.74 -10.23 10.41
N ASN A 349 -15.04 -10.58 9.33
CA ASN A 349 -15.44 -10.31 7.96
C ASN A 349 -15.81 -8.83 7.72
N GLU A 350 -14.98 -7.91 8.26
CA GLU A 350 -15.17 -6.47 8.09
C GLU A 350 -14.85 -6.04 6.64
N GLY A 351 -15.71 -5.21 6.05
CA GLY A 351 -15.42 -4.58 4.77
C GLY A 351 -14.22 -3.61 4.87
N GLY A 352 -13.38 -3.58 3.84
CA GLY A 352 -12.20 -2.71 3.77
C GLY A 352 -11.03 -3.11 4.67
N ARG A 353 -11.14 -4.22 5.42
CA ARG A 353 -10.07 -4.72 6.29
C ARG A 353 -8.93 -5.35 5.50
N VAL A 354 -9.23 -6.20 4.52
CA VAL A 354 -8.23 -6.94 3.74
C VAL A 354 -8.29 -6.56 2.27
N THR A 355 -7.13 -6.23 1.71
CA THR A 355 -6.91 -6.04 0.28
C THR A 355 -6.00 -7.15 -0.24
N LEU A 356 -6.50 -7.99 -1.13
CA LEU A 356 -5.74 -9.04 -1.81
C LEU A 356 -5.03 -8.43 -3.02
N ILE A 357 -3.71 -8.35 -2.97
CA ILE A 357 -2.87 -7.74 -3.99
C ILE A 357 -2.32 -8.84 -4.89
N ALA A 358 -3.02 -9.08 -6.01
CA ALA A 358 -2.71 -10.12 -6.99
C ALA A 358 -1.49 -9.73 -7.83
N ARG A 359 -0.49 -10.66 -7.95
CA ARG A 359 0.77 -10.44 -8.66
C ARG A 359 1.27 -11.74 -9.30
N PHE A 360 0.78 -12.08 -10.46
CA PHE A 360 1.04 -13.39 -11.09
C PHE A 360 2.03 -13.32 -12.26
N GLY A 361 2.08 -12.20 -12.95
CA GLY A 361 2.79 -11.99 -14.21
C GLY A 361 1.87 -12.20 -15.43
N ALA A 362 2.15 -11.45 -16.48
CA ALA A 362 1.42 -11.49 -17.73
C ALA A 362 1.36 -12.92 -18.32
N GLY A 363 0.20 -13.35 -18.77
CA GLY A 363 -0.07 -14.67 -19.30
C GLY A 363 -0.25 -15.77 -18.25
N LYS A 364 -0.20 -15.44 -16.95
CA LYS A 364 -0.35 -16.40 -15.85
C LYS A 364 -1.57 -16.12 -14.96
N VAL A 365 -2.19 -14.96 -15.09
CA VAL A 365 -3.30 -14.55 -14.22
C VAL A 365 -4.45 -15.57 -14.28
N GLN A 366 -4.77 -16.07 -15.47
CA GLN A 366 -5.82 -17.08 -15.70
C GLN A 366 -5.57 -18.42 -15.01
N ASP A 367 -4.32 -18.77 -14.69
CA ASP A 367 -3.99 -20.05 -14.06
C ASP A 367 -4.21 -20.01 -12.53
N TYR A 368 -4.13 -18.83 -11.94
CA TYR A 368 -4.12 -18.66 -10.49
C TYR A 368 -5.30 -17.88 -9.93
N LEU A 369 -5.66 -16.74 -10.52
CA LEU A 369 -6.66 -15.82 -9.97
C LEU A 369 -8.06 -16.42 -9.84
N PRO A 370 -8.61 -17.19 -10.82
CA PRO A 370 -9.96 -17.74 -10.71
C PRO A 370 -10.16 -18.63 -9.49
N LYS A 371 -9.15 -19.44 -9.13
CA LYS A 371 -9.21 -20.34 -7.96
C LYS A 371 -9.30 -19.54 -6.64
N LEU A 372 -8.56 -18.43 -6.56
CA LEU A 372 -8.58 -17.56 -5.38
C LEU A 372 -9.88 -16.77 -5.28
N ILE A 373 -10.41 -16.28 -6.42
CA ILE A 373 -11.73 -15.63 -6.47
C ILE A 373 -12.83 -16.60 -6.02
N LYS A 374 -12.83 -17.83 -6.52
CA LYS A 374 -13.78 -18.85 -6.12
C LYS A 374 -13.71 -19.11 -4.62
N CYS A 375 -12.52 -19.26 -4.07
CA CYS A 375 -12.31 -19.42 -2.63
C CYS A 375 -12.93 -18.26 -1.83
N VAL A 376 -12.66 -17.01 -2.22
CA VAL A 376 -13.20 -15.82 -1.54
C VAL A 376 -14.73 -15.79 -1.60
N LYS A 377 -15.32 -16.18 -2.75
CA LYS A 377 -16.79 -16.28 -2.91
C LYS A 377 -17.40 -17.36 -2.01
N GLU A 378 -16.78 -18.55 -1.97
CA GLU A 378 -17.23 -19.67 -1.12
C GLU A 378 -17.17 -19.35 0.36
N GLU A 379 -16.15 -18.64 0.82
CA GLU A 379 -16.01 -18.17 2.20
C GLU A 379 -16.88 -16.94 2.52
N GLY A 380 -17.53 -16.34 1.52
CA GLY A 380 -18.28 -15.09 1.69
C GLY A 380 -17.42 -13.94 2.20
N ALA A 381 -16.11 -13.97 1.94
CA ALA A 381 -15.15 -13.04 2.51
C ALA A 381 -15.23 -11.67 1.81
N LYS A 382 -15.31 -10.60 2.62
CA LYS A 382 -15.31 -9.22 2.15
C LYS A 382 -13.87 -8.76 1.97
N VAL A 383 -13.41 -8.67 0.72
CA VAL A 383 -12.05 -8.25 0.38
C VAL A 383 -12.07 -7.21 -0.74
N VAL A 384 -11.01 -6.42 -0.82
CA VAL A 384 -10.68 -5.61 -1.99
C VAL A 384 -9.72 -6.41 -2.87
N TRP A 385 -10.02 -6.56 -4.15
CA TRP A 385 -9.08 -7.10 -5.12
C TRP A 385 -8.28 -5.96 -5.76
N CYS A 386 -6.95 -6.11 -5.79
CA CYS A 386 -6.04 -5.12 -6.33
C CYS A 386 -4.99 -5.79 -7.23
N CYS A 387 -4.79 -5.29 -8.44
CA CYS A 387 -3.79 -5.81 -9.38
C CYS A 387 -2.43 -5.19 -9.13
N ASP A 388 -1.39 -5.99 -8.92
CA ASP A 388 0.01 -5.59 -8.93
C ASP A 388 0.71 -6.17 -10.17
N PRO A 389 0.73 -5.47 -11.28
CA PRO A 389 1.33 -5.98 -12.52
C PRO A 389 2.84 -5.75 -12.57
N MET A 390 3.45 -5.32 -11.46
CA MET A 390 4.86 -4.98 -11.41
C MET A 390 5.72 -6.19 -11.03
N HIS A 391 5.42 -6.82 -9.89
CA HIS A 391 6.31 -7.82 -9.28
C HIS A 391 6.32 -9.17 -10.00
N GLY A 392 5.34 -9.48 -10.83
CA GLY A 392 5.31 -10.68 -11.68
C GLY A 392 6.06 -10.54 -13.01
N ASN A 393 6.38 -9.31 -13.42
CA ASN A 393 6.91 -8.98 -14.75
C ASN A 393 8.34 -8.44 -14.76
N THR A 394 9.07 -8.55 -13.67
CA THR A 394 10.47 -8.14 -13.62
C THR A 394 11.33 -9.16 -14.35
N ILE A 395 12.12 -8.68 -15.31
CA ILE A 395 13.06 -9.45 -16.13
C ILE A 395 14.46 -8.83 -16.03
N LYS A 396 15.46 -9.56 -16.52
CA LYS A 396 16.80 -9.04 -16.74
C LYS A 396 16.95 -8.73 -18.22
N SER A 397 17.33 -7.49 -18.54
CA SER A 397 17.56 -7.03 -19.91
C SER A 397 18.86 -7.61 -20.50
N ILE A 398 19.07 -7.42 -21.81
CA ILE A 398 20.31 -7.80 -22.49
C ILE A 398 21.49 -7.00 -21.94
N SER A 399 21.29 -5.71 -21.64
CA SER A 399 22.28 -4.83 -21.02
C SER A 399 22.60 -5.16 -19.55
N GLY A 400 21.85 -6.10 -18.95
CA GLY A 400 22.08 -6.60 -17.59
C GLY A 400 21.28 -5.89 -16.50
N TYR A 401 20.55 -4.83 -16.83
CA TYR A 401 19.65 -4.14 -15.92
C TYR A 401 18.41 -4.99 -15.60
N LYS A 402 17.85 -4.84 -14.42
CA LYS A 402 16.49 -5.28 -14.18
C LYS A 402 15.54 -4.31 -14.89
N THR A 403 14.54 -4.82 -15.57
CA THR A 403 13.52 -4.00 -16.21
C THR A 403 12.16 -4.69 -16.20
N ARG A 404 11.15 -3.99 -16.68
CA ARG A 404 9.81 -4.50 -16.99
C ARG A 404 9.41 -3.96 -18.35
N THR A 405 8.84 -4.80 -19.20
CA THR A 405 8.24 -4.26 -20.43
C THR A 405 6.88 -3.67 -20.10
N PHE A 406 6.61 -2.48 -20.56
CA PHE A 406 5.33 -1.79 -20.34
C PHE A 406 4.15 -2.63 -20.86
N ASP A 407 4.35 -3.33 -21.99
CA ASP A 407 3.35 -4.25 -22.56
C ASP A 407 2.98 -5.41 -21.63
N SER A 408 3.95 -5.97 -20.91
CA SER A 408 3.66 -7.02 -19.92
C SER A 408 2.87 -6.48 -18.74
N VAL A 409 3.17 -5.25 -18.30
CA VAL A 409 2.42 -4.56 -17.23
C VAL A 409 0.96 -4.37 -17.66
N ILE A 410 0.73 -3.83 -18.86
CA ILE A 410 -0.62 -3.63 -19.42
C ILE A 410 -1.35 -4.97 -19.57
N LYS A 411 -0.67 -6.00 -20.07
CA LYS A 411 -1.26 -7.30 -20.32
C LYS A 411 -1.77 -7.92 -19.02
N GLU A 412 -1.00 -7.90 -17.93
CA GLU A 412 -1.44 -8.42 -16.64
C GLU A 412 -2.66 -7.66 -16.10
N VAL A 413 -2.69 -6.33 -16.25
CA VAL A 413 -3.86 -5.51 -15.89
C VAL A 413 -5.10 -5.97 -16.67
N LYS A 414 -5.01 -6.08 -18.00
CA LYS A 414 -6.15 -6.51 -18.84
C LYS A 414 -6.65 -7.90 -18.47
N GLU A 415 -5.74 -8.85 -18.25
CA GLU A 415 -6.08 -10.21 -17.81
C GLU A 415 -6.79 -10.21 -16.46
N PHE A 416 -6.34 -9.39 -15.51
CA PHE A 416 -6.98 -9.24 -14.21
C PHE A 416 -8.41 -8.71 -14.33
N PHE A 417 -8.64 -7.66 -15.10
CA PHE A 417 -9.97 -7.11 -15.33
C PHE A 417 -10.90 -8.11 -16.03
N GLU A 418 -10.40 -8.80 -17.05
CA GLU A 418 -11.18 -9.79 -17.80
C GLU A 418 -11.62 -10.96 -16.91
N ILE A 419 -10.74 -11.48 -16.05
CA ILE A 419 -11.09 -12.57 -15.12
C ILE A 419 -12.15 -12.11 -14.12
N HIS A 420 -12.03 -10.91 -13.56
CA HIS A 420 -13.04 -10.37 -12.67
C HIS A 420 -14.39 -10.20 -13.37
N ARG A 421 -14.39 -9.83 -14.66
CA ARG A 421 -15.58 -9.77 -15.49
C ARG A 421 -16.23 -11.15 -15.67
N LEU A 422 -15.42 -12.16 -15.99
CA LEU A 422 -15.90 -13.54 -16.18
C LEU A 422 -16.43 -14.16 -14.88
N GLU A 423 -15.78 -13.89 -13.77
CA GLU A 423 -16.14 -14.36 -12.44
C GLU A 423 -17.27 -13.54 -11.79
N ASN A 424 -17.72 -12.47 -12.43
CA ASN A 424 -18.71 -11.53 -11.87
C ASN A 424 -18.31 -11.03 -10.48
N THR A 425 -17.11 -10.46 -10.38
CA THR A 425 -16.54 -9.87 -9.16
C THR A 425 -15.96 -8.49 -9.45
N VAL A 426 -15.65 -7.73 -8.41
CA VAL A 426 -15.17 -6.33 -8.53
C VAL A 426 -13.64 -6.30 -8.65
N PRO A 427 -13.05 -5.81 -9.76
CA PRO A 427 -11.63 -5.46 -9.84
C PRO A 427 -11.42 -4.13 -9.12
N GLY A 428 -11.19 -4.19 -7.81
CA GLY A 428 -11.28 -3.02 -6.92
C GLY A 428 -10.16 -2.01 -7.08
N GLY A 429 -8.98 -2.38 -7.60
CA GLY A 429 -7.88 -1.43 -7.69
C GLY A 429 -6.62 -1.91 -8.38
N VAL A 430 -5.62 -1.02 -8.39
CA VAL A 430 -4.29 -1.25 -8.96
C VAL A 430 -3.20 -0.80 -7.98
N HIS A 431 -2.03 -1.47 -8.04
CA HIS A 431 -0.88 -1.27 -7.18
C HIS A 431 0.40 -1.18 -8.03
N PHE A 432 0.98 0.02 -8.14
CA PHE A 432 2.10 0.28 -9.05
C PHE A 432 3.38 0.68 -8.32
N GLU A 433 4.54 0.26 -8.85
CA GLU A 433 5.83 0.85 -8.53
C GLU A 433 6.12 1.93 -9.56
N MET A 434 6.13 3.19 -9.12
CA MET A 434 6.27 4.37 -9.97
C MET A 434 6.96 5.50 -9.23
N THR A 435 7.47 6.44 -10.00
CA THR A 435 8.05 7.69 -9.49
C THR A 435 7.51 8.89 -10.27
N GLY A 436 7.53 10.07 -9.65
CA GLY A 436 7.26 11.33 -10.34
C GLY A 436 8.39 11.81 -11.24
N GLN A 437 9.54 11.14 -11.20
CA GLN A 437 10.72 11.47 -11.99
C GLN A 437 10.66 10.84 -13.39
N ASP A 438 11.49 11.38 -14.29
CA ASP A 438 11.61 10.92 -15.67
C ASP A 438 12.73 9.87 -15.79
N VAL A 439 12.55 8.73 -15.11
CA VAL A 439 13.49 7.59 -15.14
C VAL A 439 13.30 6.73 -16.39
N THR A 440 14.34 5.96 -16.75
CA THR A 440 14.33 5.00 -17.86
C THR A 440 14.47 3.55 -17.35
N GLU A 441 13.75 3.18 -16.29
CA GLU A 441 13.89 1.87 -15.61
C GLU A 441 13.02 0.77 -16.24
N CYS A 442 11.93 1.12 -16.93
CA CYS A 442 11.03 0.20 -17.63
C CYS A 442 11.04 0.49 -19.13
N THR A 443 11.09 -0.57 -19.95
CA THR A 443 11.10 -0.44 -21.42
C THR A 443 9.70 -0.23 -21.99
N GLY A 444 9.60 0.44 -23.16
CA GLY A 444 8.34 0.73 -23.85
C GLY A 444 7.62 1.94 -23.27
N GLY A 445 6.31 1.97 -23.50
CA GLY A 445 5.47 3.12 -23.17
C GLY A 445 5.54 4.22 -24.23
N VAL A 446 4.88 5.34 -23.96
CA VAL A 446 4.72 6.47 -24.91
C VAL A 446 6.03 7.05 -25.47
N ARG A 447 7.12 6.86 -24.75
CA ARG A 447 8.47 7.33 -25.16
C ARG A 447 9.31 6.25 -25.83
N ASP A 448 8.75 5.06 -26.00
CA ASP A 448 9.40 3.89 -26.62
C ASP A 448 10.81 3.61 -26.07
N ILE A 449 10.93 3.62 -24.72
CA ILE A 449 12.20 3.37 -24.03
C ILE A 449 12.72 1.99 -24.41
N THR A 450 13.92 1.93 -25.00
CA THR A 450 14.58 0.70 -25.44
C THR A 450 15.49 0.13 -24.34
N ASP A 451 16.10 -1.03 -24.58
CA ASP A 451 17.10 -1.62 -23.69
C ASP A 451 18.37 -0.75 -23.57
N GLU A 452 18.71 -0.04 -24.64
CA GLU A 452 19.88 0.86 -24.70
C GLU A 452 19.67 2.11 -23.83
N ASP A 453 18.45 2.61 -23.76
CA ASP A 453 18.09 3.81 -22.98
C ASP A 453 18.07 3.55 -21.48
N LEU A 454 18.04 2.28 -21.03
CA LEU A 454 17.95 1.95 -19.60
C LEU A 454 19.05 2.59 -18.77
N SER A 455 20.27 2.71 -19.33
CA SER A 455 21.42 3.31 -18.64
C SER A 455 21.33 4.80 -18.40
N ASP A 456 20.48 5.54 -19.12
CA ASP A 456 20.46 7.01 -19.12
C ASP A 456 20.03 7.59 -17.78
N ARG A 457 18.95 7.04 -17.21
CA ARG A 457 18.38 7.50 -15.93
C ARG A 457 17.84 6.31 -15.11
N TYR A 458 18.69 5.33 -14.84
CA TYR A 458 18.40 4.18 -14.01
C TYR A 458 18.76 4.48 -12.55
N HIS A 459 17.81 4.93 -11.75
CA HIS A 459 18.06 5.43 -10.41
C HIS A 459 17.72 4.40 -9.31
N THR A 460 16.86 3.43 -9.58
CA THR A 460 16.44 2.48 -8.55
C THR A 460 17.56 1.61 -8.04
N ALA A 461 17.65 1.44 -6.72
CA ALA A 461 18.55 0.49 -6.07
C ALA A 461 17.94 -0.93 -5.93
N CYS A 462 16.64 -1.10 -6.27
CA CYS A 462 15.90 -2.35 -6.06
C CYS A 462 15.25 -2.87 -7.34
N ASP A 463 13.99 -2.56 -7.56
CA ASP A 463 13.24 -3.00 -8.74
C ASP A 463 12.81 -1.80 -9.58
N PRO A 464 12.73 -1.94 -10.93
CA PRO A 464 12.45 -0.84 -11.84
C PRO A 464 11.07 -0.23 -11.61
N ARG A 465 10.98 1.09 -11.74
CA ARG A 465 9.76 1.89 -11.56
C ARG A 465 9.26 2.42 -12.91
N LEU A 466 7.96 2.58 -13.04
CA LEU A 466 7.38 3.38 -14.12
C LEU A 466 7.73 4.85 -13.90
N ASN A 467 8.11 5.56 -14.95
CA ASN A 467 8.23 7.01 -14.92
C ASN A 467 6.85 7.69 -14.96
N ALA A 468 6.82 9.02 -14.80
CA ALA A 468 5.58 9.78 -14.75
C ALA A 468 4.70 9.58 -16.00
N SER A 469 5.29 9.55 -17.20
CA SER A 469 4.58 9.37 -18.47
C SER A 469 3.97 7.97 -18.60
N GLN A 470 4.75 6.93 -18.29
CA GLN A 470 4.27 5.55 -18.29
C GLN A 470 3.17 5.32 -17.25
N ALA A 471 3.31 5.91 -16.06
CA ALA A 471 2.29 5.80 -15.01
C ALA A 471 0.96 6.43 -15.43
N LEU A 472 1.01 7.59 -16.07
CA LEU A 472 -0.21 8.26 -16.56
C LEU A 472 -0.82 7.52 -17.77
N GLU A 473 0.00 7.02 -18.70
CA GLU A 473 -0.48 6.16 -19.80
C GLU A 473 -1.21 4.93 -19.27
N LEU A 474 -0.66 4.28 -18.25
CA LEU A 474 -1.29 3.13 -17.62
C LEU A 474 -2.63 3.50 -16.96
N ALA A 475 -2.74 4.69 -16.37
CA ALA A 475 -4.01 5.18 -15.83
C ALA A 475 -5.09 5.35 -16.91
N PHE A 476 -4.73 5.81 -18.12
CA PHE A 476 -5.65 5.87 -19.25
C PHE A 476 -6.17 4.50 -19.63
N LEU A 477 -5.28 3.52 -19.77
CA LEU A 477 -5.65 2.14 -20.13
C LEU A 477 -6.54 1.49 -19.06
N VAL A 478 -6.24 1.68 -17.79
CA VAL A 478 -7.11 1.22 -16.69
C VAL A 478 -8.48 1.93 -16.74
N SER A 479 -8.51 3.21 -17.04
CA SER A 479 -9.74 4.01 -17.19
C SER A 479 -10.63 3.46 -18.31
N GLU A 480 -10.06 3.03 -19.44
CA GLU A 480 -10.79 2.38 -20.53
C GLU A 480 -11.38 1.02 -20.09
N GLU A 481 -10.62 0.20 -19.39
CA GLU A 481 -11.14 -1.08 -18.87
C GLU A 481 -12.29 -0.88 -17.88
N LEU A 482 -12.19 0.12 -17.00
CA LEU A 482 -13.27 0.48 -16.07
C LEU A 482 -14.53 0.95 -16.79
N ALA A 483 -14.38 1.75 -17.83
CA ALA A 483 -15.51 2.21 -18.67
C ALA A 483 -16.19 1.03 -19.38
N ARG A 484 -15.43 0.06 -19.90
CA ARG A 484 -15.96 -1.17 -20.53
C ARG A 484 -16.76 -2.02 -19.54
N LEU A 485 -16.28 -2.19 -18.31
CA LEU A 485 -17.01 -2.94 -17.28
C LEU A 485 -18.39 -2.33 -17.01
N LYS A 486 -18.46 -1.00 -16.87
CA LYS A 486 -19.73 -0.29 -16.59
C LYS A 486 -20.71 -0.36 -17.77
N SER A 487 -20.22 -0.25 -18.99
CA SER A 487 -21.10 -0.37 -20.17
C SER A 487 -21.76 -1.76 -20.27
N ASN A 488 -21.05 -2.81 -19.90
CA ASN A 488 -21.56 -4.18 -19.91
C ASN A 488 -22.58 -4.42 -18.78
N GLN A 489 -22.39 -3.85 -17.59
CA GLN A 489 -23.35 -3.92 -16.47
C GLN A 489 -24.65 -3.22 -16.82
N SER A 490 -24.61 -2.01 -17.38
CA SER A 490 -25.82 -1.27 -17.77
C SER A 490 -26.57 -1.91 -18.92
N ASN A 491 -25.94 -2.73 -19.75
CA ASN A 491 -26.62 -3.52 -20.79
C ASN A 491 -27.25 -4.80 -20.23
N ALA A 492 -26.66 -5.41 -19.20
CA ALA A 492 -27.23 -6.58 -18.53
C ALA A 492 -28.45 -6.26 -17.65
N GLU A 493 -28.55 -5.03 -17.11
CA GLU A 493 -29.71 -4.57 -16.34
C GLU A 493 -30.90 -4.15 -17.22
N LYS A 494 -30.71 -4.02 -18.54
CA LYS A 494 -31.74 -3.63 -19.50
C LYS A 494 -32.38 -4.82 -20.22
N VAL A 495 -31.90 -6.04 -20.00
CA VAL A 495 -32.40 -7.32 -20.53
C VAL A 495 -33.09 -8.10 -19.40
#